data_3b6952439ed28f2426dec447d51bb8e2
#
_entry.id   3b6952439ed28f2426dec447d51bb8e2
#
_cell.length_a   1.000
_cell.length_b   1.000
_cell.length_c   1.000
_cell.angle_alpha   90.00
_cell.angle_beta   90.00
_cell.angle_gamma   90.00
#
_symmetry.space_group_name_H-M   'P 1'
#
loop_
_entity.id
_entity.type
_entity.pdbx_description
1 polymer ?
#
loop_
_entity_poly.entity_id
_entity_poly.type
_entity_poly.pdbx_seq_one_letter_code
_entity_poly.pdbx_strand_id
1 'polypeptide(L)'
;MHVAFVTSTFETRQVTRVRRLEGLRAVYEEHGFDPEKSVLVCSPELELSDVKVVPEGYELGYRMAKKLIERQEEVTAFVDINDMIAVGIMDAVTDSGNHIPEDYSVCGCDNTSVSKYKGISLTSVECYARQTGREAIDILTRNIEDGNYLSELEDNPDGVTRVEYFPKLIVRKSTGPCEKREKRQV
;
A
#
# COMPACT_ATOMS: atom_id res chain seq x y z
N MET A 1 15.42 -2.55 11.41
CA MET A 1 13.98 -2.28 11.21
C MET A 1 13.55 -3.02 9.97
N HIS A 2 12.60 -3.94 10.08
CA HIS A 2 12.14 -4.73 8.95
C HIS A 2 10.68 -4.42 8.66
N VAL A 3 10.34 -4.27 7.39
CA VAL A 3 9.01 -3.97 6.90
C VAL A 3 8.47 -5.14 6.08
N ALA A 4 7.23 -5.54 6.30
CA ALA A 4 6.51 -6.41 5.39
C ALA A 4 5.73 -5.57 4.37
N PHE A 5 5.99 -5.77 3.08
CA PHE A 5 5.21 -5.23 1.99
C PHE A 5 4.16 -6.26 1.57
N VAL A 6 2.92 -6.02 1.95
CA VAL A 6 1.82 -6.96 1.69
C VAL A 6 1.10 -6.59 0.40
N THR A 7 1.07 -7.53 -0.52
CA THR A 7 0.48 -7.34 -1.85
C THR A 7 -0.32 -8.56 -2.28
N SER A 8 -1.31 -8.39 -3.16
CA SER A 8 -1.87 -9.49 -3.90
C SER A 8 -0.89 -9.94 -4.99
N THR A 9 -1.26 -10.95 -5.79
CA THR A 9 -0.41 -11.56 -6.82
C THR A 9 0.42 -10.56 -7.62
N PHE A 10 1.71 -10.87 -7.85
CA PHE A 10 2.58 -10.15 -8.77
C PHE A 10 2.40 -10.66 -10.21
N GLU A 11 1.22 -10.50 -10.78
CA GLU A 11 1.10 -10.71 -12.23
C GLU A 11 1.84 -9.60 -12.96
N THR A 12 2.54 -9.96 -14.04
CA THR A 12 3.43 -9.11 -14.85
C THR A 12 2.78 -7.82 -15.39
N ARG A 13 1.48 -7.65 -15.26
CA ARG A 13 0.71 -6.48 -15.72
C ARG A 13 0.45 -5.43 -14.65
N GLN A 14 0.89 -5.62 -13.40
CA GLN A 14 0.55 -4.71 -12.30
C GLN A 14 1.70 -3.76 -11.95
N VAL A 15 2.03 -2.90 -12.88
CA VAL A 15 3.11 -1.91 -12.78
C VAL A 15 3.05 -1.08 -11.51
N THR A 16 1.86 -0.71 -11.04
CA THR A 16 1.70 0.13 -9.83
C THR A 16 2.22 -0.54 -8.55
N ARG A 17 2.06 -1.87 -8.41
CA ARG A 17 2.57 -2.61 -7.23
C ARG A 17 4.09 -2.71 -7.24
N VAL A 18 4.65 -2.99 -8.41
CA VAL A 18 6.11 -3.04 -8.61
C VAL A 18 6.71 -1.69 -8.28
N ARG A 19 6.14 -0.58 -8.78
CA ARG A 19 6.62 0.77 -8.51
C ARG A 19 6.56 1.16 -7.03
N ARG A 20 5.54 0.71 -6.31
CA ARG A 20 5.45 0.95 -4.85
C ARG A 20 6.54 0.19 -4.10
N LEU A 21 6.80 -1.06 -4.45
CA LEU A 21 7.89 -1.85 -3.87
C LEU A 21 9.25 -1.25 -4.19
N GLU A 22 9.48 -0.84 -5.45
CA GLU A 22 10.72 -0.15 -5.86
C GLU A 22 10.94 1.12 -5.04
N GLY A 23 9.90 1.95 -4.86
CA GLY A 23 9.98 3.16 -4.03
C GLY A 23 10.30 2.87 -2.57
N LEU A 24 9.69 1.83 -1.99
CA LEU A 24 10.00 1.40 -0.62
C LEU A 24 11.45 0.94 -0.48
N ARG A 25 11.94 0.14 -1.41
CA ARG A 25 13.33 -0.35 -1.43
C ARG A 25 14.34 0.79 -1.61
N ALA A 26 14.05 1.75 -2.49
CA ALA A 26 14.90 2.91 -2.71
C ALA A 26 15.11 3.72 -1.43
N VAL A 27 14.06 3.95 -0.64
CA VAL A 27 14.18 4.66 0.65
C VAL A 27 15.06 3.90 1.63
N TYR A 28 14.97 2.57 1.69
CA TYR A 28 15.85 1.77 2.54
C TYR A 28 17.31 1.89 2.12
N GLU A 29 17.57 1.83 0.82
CA GLU A 29 18.93 1.97 0.24
C GLU A 29 19.50 3.37 0.51
N GLU A 30 18.73 4.43 0.32
CA GLU A 30 19.12 5.83 0.62
C GLU A 30 19.52 6.01 2.10
N HIS A 31 18.91 5.22 3.00
CA HIS A 31 19.25 5.26 4.43
C HIS A 31 20.35 4.24 4.84
N GLY A 32 20.98 3.60 3.87
CA GLY A 32 22.11 2.68 4.10
C GLY A 32 21.71 1.29 4.61
N PHE A 33 20.45 0.90 4.45
CA PHE A 33 19.96 -0.44 4.74
C PHE A 33 19.98 -1.31 3.47
N ASP A 34 20.22 -2.60 3.64
CA ASP A 34 20.06 -3.58 2.57
C ASP A 34 18.56 -3.86 2.33
N PRO A 35 17.98 -3.42 1.21
CA PRO A 35 16.54 -3.57 0.99
C PRO A 35 16.09 -5.03 0.89
N GLU A 36 16.94 -5.94 0.40
CA GLU A 36 16.59 -7.36 0.29
C GLU A 36 16.47 -8.05 1.66
N LYS A 37 17.17 -7.52 2.67
CA LYS A 37 17.09 -8.02 4.05
C LYS A 37 16.03 -7.29 4.88
N SER A 38 15.76 -6.03 4.54
CA SER A 38 14.94 -5.13 5.35
C SER A 38 13.47 -5.09 4.90
N VAL A 39 13.18 -5.45 3.65
CA VAL A 39 11.83 -5.44 3.07
C VAL A 39 11.41 -6.87 2.73
N LEU A 40 10.54 -7.43 3.55
CA LEU A 40 9.94 -8.74 3.31
C LEU A 40 8.73 -8.58 2.39
N VAL A 41 8.79 -9.18 1.21
CA VAL A 41 7.67 -9.17 0.25
C VAL A 41 6.72 -10.32 0.56
N CYS A 42 5.47 -10.00 0.83
CA CYS A 42 4.42 -10.96 1.18
C CYS A 42 3.34 -10.95 0.11
N SER A 43 3.30 -12.00 -0.69
CA SER A 43 2.26 -12.24 -1.69
C SER A 43 1.63 -13.62 -1.52
N PRO A 44 0.40 -13.84 -2.02
CA PRO A 44 -0.26 -15.14 -1.91
C PRO A 44 0.55 -16.30 -2.48
N GLU A 45 1.26 -16.10 -3.56
CA GLU A 45 2.08 -17.14 -4.20
C GLU A 45 3.22 -17.60 -3.29
N LEU A 46 3.80 -16.68 -2.53
CA LEU A 46 4.91 -16.98 -1.63
C LEU A 46 4.42 -17.56 -0.30
N GLU A 47 3.28 -17.06 0.19
CA GLU A 47 2.85 -17.31 1.56
C GLU A 47 1.65 -18.26 1.70
N LEU A 48 0.81 -18.40 0.68
CA LEU A 48 -0.46 -19.15 0.72
C LEU A 48 -0.55 -20.20 -0.39
N SER A 49 0.55 -20.85 -0.72
CA SER A 49 0.62 -21.87 -1.80
C SER A 49 -0.30 -23.08 -1.62
N ASP A 50 -0.78 -23.32 -0.40
CA ASP A 50 -1.69 -24.40 -0.03
C ASP A 50 -3.18 -24.03 -0.13
N VAL A 51 -3.50 -22.77 -0.47
CA VAL A 51 -4.88 -22.28 -0.52
C VAL A 51 -5.42 -22.36 -1.96
N LYS A 52 -6.55 -23.06 -2.15
CA LYS A 52 -7.18 -23.24 -3.47
C LYS A 52 -7.75 -21.95 -4.07
N VAL A 53 -8.16 -21.01 -3.23
CA VAL A 53 -8.70 -19.71 -3.64
C VAL A 53 -7.88 -18.63 -2.96
N VAL A 54 -7.21 -17.82 -3.76
CA VAL A 54 -6.38 -16.70 -3.27
C VAL A 54 -7.30 -15.67 -2.62
N PRO A 55 -7.11 -15.36 -1.32
CA PRO A 55 -7.90 -14.33 -0.67
C PRO A 55 -7.55 -12.94 -1.21
N GLU A 56 -8.48 -12.02 -1.10
CA GLU A 56 -8.30 -10.61 -1.51
C GLU A 56 -8.69 -9.67 -0.37
N GLY A 57 -8.27 -8.42 -0.49
CA GLY A 57 -8.63 -7.35 0.42
C GLY A 57 -8.36 -7.69 1.89
N TYR A 58 -9.37 -7.55 2.74
CA TYR A 58 -9.29 -7.77 4.19
C TYR A 58 -8.73 -9.16 4.55
N GLU A 59 -9.28 -10.21 3.95
CA GLU A 59 -8.92 -11.60 4.27
C GLU A 59 -7.46 -11.90 3.92
N LEU A 60 -6.95 -11.32 2.85
CA LEU A 60 -5.55 -11.42 2.48
C LEU A 60 -4.66 -10.80 3.57
N GLY A 61 -4.96 -9.56 3.97
CA GLY A 61 -4.21 -8.86 5.01
C GLY A 61 -4.19 -9.61 6.33
N TYR A 62 -5.36 -10.10 6.75
CA TYR A 62 -5.50 -10.86 7.99
C TYR A 62 -4.63 -12.13 7.99
N ARG A 63 -4.72 -12.96 6.95
CA ARG A 63 -3.95 -14.21 6.86
C ARG A 63 -2.45 -13.96 6.77
N MET A 64 -2.02 -12.97 6.00
CA MET A 64 -0.60 -12.63 5.88
C MET A 64 0.00 -12.20 7.21
N ALA A 65 -0.63 -11.24 7.88
CA ALA A 65 -0.13 -10.75 9.16
C ALA A 65 -0.11 -11.84 10.21
N LYS A 66 -1.19 -12.63 10.32
CA LYS A 66 -1.26 -13.75 11.27
C LYS A 66 -0.12 -14.73 11.08
N LYS A 67 0.14 -15.13 9.83
CA LYS A 67 1.22 -16.07 9.50
C LYS A 67 2.60 -15.53 9.85
N LEU A 68 2.87 -14.24 9.57
CA LEU A 68 4.15 -13.60 9.92
C LEU A 68 4.34 -13.49 11.44
N ILE A 69 3.27 -13.15 12.17
CA ILE A 69 3.30 -13.07 13.64
C ILE A 69 3.54 -14.45 14.26
N GLU A 70 2.85 -15.49 13.77
CA GLU A 70 3.01 -16.86 14.24
C GLU A 70 4.42 -17.42 13.99
N ARG A 71 5.04 -17.02 12.87
CA ARG A 71 6.43 -17.38 12.55
C ARG A 71 7.48 -16.55 13.31
N GLN A 72 7.04 -15.57 14.09
CA GLN A 72 7.92 -14.65 14.82
C GLN A 72 8.92 -13.93 13.91
N GLU A 73 8.49 -13.58 12.69
CA GLU A 73 9.31 -12.80 11.77
C GLU A 73 9.69 -11.44 12.39
N GLU A 74 10.91 -10.99 12.15
CA GLU A 74 11.43 -9.73 12.70
C GLU A 74 10.83 -8.48 12.02
N VAL A 75 9.53 -8.49 11.77
CA VAL A 75 8.79 -7.38 11.17
C VAL A 75 8.29 -6.44 12.26
N THR A 76 8.44 -5.14 12.04
CA THR A 76 7.95 -4.09 12.95
C THR A 76 6.92 -3.17 12.29
N ALA A 77 6.75 -3.27 10.97
CA ALA A 77 5.79 -2.48 10.23
C ALA A 77 5.24 -3.25 9.01
N PHE A 78 4.01 -2.94 8.65
CA PHE A 78 3.33 -3.40 7.44
C PHE A 78 3.05 -2.21 6.53
N VAL A 79 3.37 -2.35 5.25
CA VAL A 79 3.03 -1.41 4.19
C VAL A 79 2.24 -2.16 3.14
N ASP A 80 1.05 -1.67 2.81
CA ASP A 80 0.07 -2.41 2.05
C ASP A 80 -0.34 -1.68 0.78
N ILE A 81 -0.85 -2.45 -0.17
CA ILE A 81 -1.28 -1.88 -1.47
C ILE A 81 -2.64 -1.18 -1.40
N ASN A 82 -3.46 -1.42 -0.37
CA ASN A 82 -4.72 -0.72 -0.15
C ASN A 82 -5.19 -0.77 1.31
N ASP A 83 -6.13 0.12 1.68
CA ASP A 83 -6.64 0.24 3.05
C ASP A 83 -7.38 -1.01 3.55
N MET A 84 -8.01 -1.81 2.69
CA MET A 84 -8.75 -3.00 3.12
C MET A 84 -7.80 -4.12 3.57
N ILE A 85 -6.66 -4.29 2.89
CA ILE A 85 -5.60 -5.19 3.35
C ILE A 85 -5.06 -4.70 4.70
N ALA A 86 -4.79 -3.41 4.83
CA ALA A 86 -4.32 -2.81 6.08
C ALA A 86 -5.28 -3.08 7.26
N VAL A 87 -6.59 -2.96 7.06
CA VAL A 87 -7.59 -3.27 8.11
C VAL A 87 -7.50 -4.74 8.53
N GLY A 88 -7.38 -5.65 7.57
CA GLY A 88 -7.20 -7.07 7.88
C GLY A 88 -5.93 -7.35 8.70
N ILE A 89 -4.84 -6.66 8.38
CA ILE A 89 -3.58 -6.73 9.15
C ILE A 89 -3.79 -6.21 10.57
N MET A 90 -4.47 -5.07 10.73
CA MET A 90 -4.74 -4.49 12.05
C MET A 90 -5.52 -5.45 12.94
N ASP A 91 -6.53 -6.11 12.41
CA ASP A 91 -7.31 -7.09 13.17
C ASP A 91 -6.47 -8.33 13.52
N ALA A 92 -5.65 -8.84 12.60
CA ALA A 92 -4.75 -9.97 12.87
C ALA A 92 -3.71 -9.63 13.97
N VAL A 93 -3.17 -8.42 13.97
CA VAL A 93 -2.25 -7.93 15.02
C VAL A 93 -2.96 -7.91 16.36
N THR A 94 -4.17 -7.36 16.42
CA THR A 94 -4.97 -7.26 17.65
C THR A 94 -5.38 -8.64 18.17
N ASP A 95 -5.85 -9.53 17.30
CA ASP A 95 -6.24 -10.90 17.64
C ASP A 95 -5.06 -11.76 18.12
N SER A 96 -3.85 -11.37 17.75
CA SER A 96 -2.60 -12.01 18.22
C SER A 96 -2.10 -11.43 19.55
N GLY A 97 -2.87 -10.54 20.18
CA GLY A 97 -2.54 -9.91 21.46
C GLY A 97 -1.47 -8.81 21.37
N ASN A 98 -1.21 -8.29 20.18
CA ASN A 98 -0.27 -7.20 19.95
C ASN A 98 -1.00 -5.86 19.77
N HIS A 99 -0.26 -4.75 19.87
CA HIS A 99 -0.79 -3.39 19.83
C HIS A 99 -0.28 -2.61 18.62
N ILE A 100 -1.12 -1.70 18.13
CA ILE A 100 -0.81 -0.75 17.07
C ILE A 100 -0.94 0.65 17.64
N PRO A 101 0.09 1.49 17.52
CA PRO A 101 1.33 1.31 16.74
C PRO A 101 2.52 0.74 17.53
N GLU A 102 2.36 0.38 18.82
CA GLU A 102 3.44 0.10 19.76
C GLU A 102 4.27 -1.14 19.35
N ASP A 103 3.60 -2.22 18.96
CA ASP A 103 4.26 -3.45 18.52
C ASP A 103 4.46 -3.48 17.00
N TYR A 104 3.48 -2.97 16.25
CA TYR A 104 3.49 -2.93 14.79
C TYR A 104 2.91 -1.63 14.27
N SER A 105 3.62 -0.98 13.36
CA SER A 105 3.06 0.09 12.55
C SER A 105 2.35 -0.49 11.32
N VAL A 106 1.22 0.12 10.91
CA VAL A 106 0.48 -0.28 9.71
C VAL A 106 0.19 0.94 8.85
N CYS A 107 0.54 0.88 7.56
CA CYS A 107 0.31 1.93 6.58
C CYS A 107 -0.40 1.38 5.34
N GLY A 108 -1.59 1.88 5.07
CA GLY A 108 -2.40 1.55 3.89
C GLY A 108 -2.17 2.48 2.71
N CYS A 109 -2.98 2.30 1.69
CA CYS A 109 -3.04 3.13 0.49
C CYS A 109 -4.49 3.33 0.04
N ASP A 110 -4.76 4.46 -0.62
CA ASP A 110 -6.00 4.96 -1.20
C ASP A 110 -6.78 5.93 -0.31
N ASN A 111 -6.48 6.05 0.99
CA ASN A 111 -7.15 6.94 1.94
C ASN A 111 -8.68 6.89 1.84
N THR A 112 -9.22 5.68 1.78
CA THR A 112 -10.66 5.42 1.69
C THR A 112 -11.41 5.83 2.97
N SER A 113 -12.74 5.75 2.96
CA SER A 113 -13.54 6.10 4.14
C SER A 113 -13.21 5.25 5.36
N VAL A 114 -12.85 3.98 5.18
CA VAL A 114 -12.52 3.05 6.27
C VAL A 114 -11.30 3.52 7.07
N SER A 115 -10.29 4.09 6.41
CA SER A 115 -9.07 4.57 7.08
C SER A 115 -9.34 5.72 8.08
N LYS A 116 -10.47 6.42 7.91
CA LYS A 116 -10.86 7.60 8.70
C LYS A 116 -11.69 7.26 9.93
N TYR A 117 -12.20 6.04 10.04
CA TYR A 117 -13.01 5.65 11.20
C TYR A 117 -12.20 5.73 12.49
N LYS A 118 -12.81 6.28 13.54
CA LYS A 118 -12.14 6.54 14.83
C LYS A 118 -11.47 5.30 15.42
N GLY A 119 -12.10 4.13 15.27
CA GLY A 119 -11.57 2.85 15.76
C GLY A 119 -10.44 2.28 14.92
N ILE A 120 -10.30 2.71 13.66
CA ILE A 120 -9.27 2.27 12.71
C ILE A 120 -8.12 3.28 12.67
N SER A 121 -8.43 4.55 12.39
CA SER A 121 -7.46 5.64 12.37
C SER A 121 -6.16 5.30 11.63
N LEU A 122 -6.30 4.74 10.42
CA LEU A 122 -5.21 4.18 9.62
C LEU A 122 -4.41 5.29 8.91
N THR A 123 -3.10 5.31 9.10
CA THR A 123 -2.16 6.05 8.25
C THR A 123 -2.24 5.48 6.83
N SER A 124 -2.46 6.35 5.84
CA SER A 124 -2.68 5.90 4.47
C SER A 124 -2.19 6.92 3.45
N VAL A 125 -1.77 6.43 2.29
CA VAL A 125 -1.37 7.28 1.17
C VAL A 125 -2.60 7.68 0.37
N GLU A 126 -2.86 8.99 0.24
CA GLU A 126 -3.89 9.55 -0.64
C GLU A 126 -3.38 9.61 -2.07
N CYS A 127 -4.01 8.86 -2.97
CA CYS A 127 -3.66 8.75 -4.38
C CYS A 127 -4.53 9.63 -5.30
N TYR A 128 -5.43 10.43 -4.75
CA TYR A 128 -6.30 11.37 -5.48
C TYR A 128 -7.18 10.74 -6.57
N ALA A 129 -7.58 9.48 -6.42
CA ALA A 129 -8.36 8.75 -7.42
C ALA A 129 -9.64 9.48 -7.86
N ARG A 130 -10.34 10.15 -6.92
CA ARG A 130 -11.55 10.93 -7.22
C ARG A 130 -11.26 12.16 -8.08
N GLN A 131 -10.18 12.88 -7.76
CA GLN A 131 -9.74 14.05 -8.53
C GLN A 131 -9.28 13.66 -9.92
N THR A 132 -8.50 12.59 -10.02
CA THR A 132 -8.05 12.03 -11.31
C THR A 132 -9.23 11.66 -12.20
N GLY A 133 -10.26 11.00 -11.66
CA GLY A 133 -11.46 10.66 -12.42
C GLY A 133 -12.24 11.90 -12.89
N ARG A 134 -12.35 12.94 -12.04
CA ARG A 134 -12.99 14.20 -12.42
C ARG A 134 -12.23 14.89 -13.55
N GLU A 135 -10.93 15.09 -13.39
CA GLU A 135 -10.07 15.76 -14.37
C GLU A 135 -10.10 15.05 -15.73
N ALA A 136 -10.08 13.72 -15.71
CA ALA A 136 -10.19 12.94 -16.95
C ALA A 136 -11.49 13.23 -17.71
N ILE A 137 -12.65 13.33 -17.00
CA ILE A 137 -13.92 13.66 -17.62
C ILE A 137 -13.94 15.14 -18.09
N ASP A 138 -13.42 16.06 -17.30
CA ASP A 138 -13.37 17.48 -17.65
C ASP A 138 -12.50 17.73 -18.90
N ILE A 139 -11.38 17.02 -19.04
CA ILE A 139 -10.52 17.05 -20.24
C ILE A 139 -11.30 16.48 -21.44
N LEU A 140 -11.87 15.29 -21.27
CA LEU A 140 -12.63 14.63 -22.35
C LEU A 140 -13.78 15.49 -22.85
N THR A 141 -14.56 16.10 -21.94
CA THR A 141 -15.70 16.95 -22.29
C THR A 141 -15.24 18.17 -23.07
N ARG A 142 -14.19 18.87 -22.60
CA ARG A 142 -13.62 20.02 -23.34
C ARG A 142 -13.18 19.65 -24.75
N ASN A 143 -12.46 18.55 -24.89
CA ASN A 143 -11.99 18.10 -26.21
C ASN A 143 -13.15 17.75 -27.18
N ILE A 144 -14.27 17.27 -26.67
CA ILE A 144 -15.47 16.98 -27.46
C ILE A 144 -16.19 18.27 -27.87
N GLU A 145 -16.38 19.21 -26.92
CA GLU A 145 -17.10 20.47 -27.13
C GLU A 145 -16.35 21.43 -28.06
N ASP A 146 -15.04 21.54 -27.90
CA ASP A 146 -14.20 22.44 -28.69
C ASP A 146 -13.98 21.95 -30.12
N GLY A 147 -14.27 20.68 -30.41
CA GLY A 147 -14.06 20.08 -31.74
C GLY A 147 -12.60 20.04 -32.20
N ASN A 148 -11.69 20.45 -31.33
CA ASN A 148 -10.28 20.67 -31.60
C ASN A 148 -9.39 19.43 -31.45
N TYR A 149 -9.99 18.29 -31.13
CA TYR A 149 -9.22 17.04 -30.89
C TYR A 149 -8.25 16.72 -32.04
N LEU A 150 -8.62 16.99 -33.28
CA LEU A 150 -7.78 16.70 -34.45
C LEU A 150 -6.67 17.75 -34.66
N SER A 151 -6.92 19.04 -34.33
CA SER A 151 -5.91 20.10 -34.46
C SER A 151 -4.86 20.05 -33.35
N GLU A 152 -5.22 19.66 -32.12
CA GLU A 152 -4.26 19.43 -31.05
C GLU A 152 -3.33 18.25 -31.31
N LEU A 153 -3.72 17.26 -32.12
CA LEU A 153 -2.88 16.17 -32.56
C LEU A 153 -1.81 16.61 -33.58
N GLU A 154 -2.06 17.69 -34.35
CA GLU A 154 -1.08 18.26 -35.28
C GLU A 154 0.00 19.05 -34.54
N ASP A 155 -0.35 19.77 -33.50
CA ASP A 155 0.58 20.56 -32.64
C ASP A 155 1.27 19.71 -31.57
N ASN A 156 0.68 18.61 -31.15
CA ASN A 156 1.22 17.65 -30.20
C ASN A 156 1.19 16.23 -30.79
N PRO A 157 2.24 15.81 -31.52
CA PRO A 157 2.26 14.54 -32.25
C PRO A 157 2.07 13.32 -31.36
N ASP A 158 2.32 13.42 -30.03
CA ASP A 158 2.05 12.35 -29.09
C ASP A 158 0.59 12.32 -28.63
N GLY A 159 -0.20 13.39 -28.88
CA GLY A 159 -1.64 13.49 -28.60
C GLY A 159 -2.04 13.23 -27.14
N VAL A 160 -1.10 13.35 -26.19
CA VAL A 160 -1.27 12.94 -24.80
C VAL A 160 -1.32 14.15 -23.88
N THR A 161 -2.49 14.42 -23.32
CA THR A 161 -2.60 15.32 -22.16
C THR A 161 -2.24 14.54 -20.90
N ARG A 162 -1.19 14.96 -20.20
CA ARG A 162 -0.71 14.32 -18.96
C ARG A 162 -1.00 15.20 -17.76
N VAL A 163 -1.78 14.67 -16.82
CA VAL A 163 -2.01 15.28 -15.51
C VAL A 163 -1.46 14.36 -14.43
N GLU A 164 -0.58 14.86 -13.59
CA GLU A 164 0.04 14.10 -12.52
C GLU A 164 -0.30 14.70 -11.16
N TYR A 165 -0.69 13.84 -10.22
CA TYR A 165 -0.89 14.21 -8.82
C TYR A 165 0.23 13.61 -7.97
N PHE A 166 0.80 14.39 -7.08
CA PHE A 166 1.76 13.90 -6.09
C PHE A 166 1.00 13.27 -4.91
N PRO A 167 1.20 11.98 -4.64
CA PRO A 167 0.58 11.31 -3.51
C PRO A 167 0.92 12.00 -2.18
N LYS A 168 -0.01 11.94 -1.22
CA LYS A 168 0.18 12.53 0.10
C LYS A 168 0.02 11.48 1.19
N LEU A 169 1.00 11.38 2.09
CA LEU A 169 0.86 10.57 3.29
C LEU A 169 -0.05 11.29 4.30
N ILE A 170 -1.13 10.63 4.68
CA ILE A 170 -2.06 11.08 5.73
C ILE A 170 -1.75 10.28 7.00
N VAL A 171 -0.96 10.88 7.86
CA VAL A 171 -0.55 10.24 9.13
C VAL A 171 -1.71 10.23 10.11
N ARG A 172 -1.96 9.05 10.72
CA ARG A 172 -2.95 8.82 11.77
C ARG A 172 -2.34 7.99 12.90
N LYS A 173 -3.17 7.22 13.62
CA LYS A 173 -2.74 6.53 14.84
C LYS A 173 -2.12 5.14 14.60
N SER A 174 -2.18 4.60 13.40
CA SER A 174 -1.68 3.25 13.12
C SER A 174 -0.17 3.17 12.87
N THR A 175 0.53 4.29 12.92
CA THR A 175 2.00 4.34 12.80
C THR A 175 2.61 5.11 13.95
N GLY A 176 3.76 4.64 14.45
CA GLY A 176 4.49 5.23 15.56
C GLY A 176 5.99 4.95 15.46
N PRO A 177 6.78 5.45 16.42
CA PRO A 177 8.19 5.14 16.52
C PRO A 177 8.43 3.63 16.62
N CYS A 178 9.47 3.15 15.93
CA CYS A 178 9.91 1.76 16.09
C CYS A 178 10.68 1.65 17.41
N GLU A 179 10.03 1.14 18.44
CA GLU A 179 10.71 0.73 19.65
C GLU A 179 11.40 -0.61 19.37
N LYS A 180 12.73 -0.68 19.65
CA LYS A 180 13.44 -1.96 19.53
C LYS A 180 12.74 -2.96 20.45
N ARG A 181 12.15 -4.00 19.88
CA ARG A 181 11.65 -5.14 20.67
C ARG A 181 12.84 -5.72 21.42
N GLU A 182 12.95 -5.42 22.70
CA GLU A 182 13.68 -6.32 23.58
C GLU A 182 13.01 -7.68 23.45
N LYS A 183 13.80 -8.68 23.01
CA LYS A 183 13.29 -10.06 22.89
C LYS A 183 12.61 -10.39 24.21
N ARG A 184 11.29 -10.46 24.22
CA ARG A 184 10.54 -10.98 25.35
C ARG A 184 11.08 -12.40 25.56
N GLN A 185 11.91 -12.57 26.57
CA GLN A 185 12.30 -13.90 27.03
C GLN A 185 11.02 -14.58 27.50
N VAL A 186 10.62 -15.64 26.79
CA VAL A 186 9.60 -16.60 27.22
C VAL A 186 10.17 -17.44 28.34
#